data_7f6af15a76aeacf86687d77462f25a21
#
_entry.id   7f6af15a76aeacf86687d77462f25a21
#
_cell.length_a   1.000
_cell.length_b   1.000
_cell.length_c   1.000
_cell.angle_alpha   90.00
_cell.angle_beta   90.00
_cell.angle_gamma   90.00
#
_symmetry.space_group_name_H-M   'P 1'
#
loop_
_entity.id
_entity.type
_entity.pdbx_description
1 polymer ?
#
loop_
_entity_poly.entity_id
_entity_poly.type
_entity_poly.pdbx_seq_one_letter_code
_entity_poly.pdbx_strand_id
1 'polypeptide(L)'
;SALTNDQCSPYTVHWVYDTVALAKGTGNAVVKAGGKSWYFLTADYAFGAALQNDTSNVVKAAGGTIVGSVKHPLSASDFSSFLLQAQSSKAQILGMANAGGDTINTIKAANEFGITKSMKLAGLLVFINDIHSLGLKTTQGMYLTDSWYWNRDADTRAWSRKFFDKMKRMPSSLHAGDYSAALNYLNAVNAVNSDDGDKVLAQMRKTKVNDVFAKGGYIREDGRMVHDMYLMQVKAPDKSTEPWDYYNVVETIKGDAAWTTKADTKCPLWK
;
A
#
# COMPACT_ATOMS: atom_id res chain seq x y z
N SER A 1 -9.73 -3.69 -3.64
CA SER A 1 -9.70 -4.69 -4.74
C SER A 1 -11.03 -4.87 -5.46
N ALA A 2 -12.18 -4.68 -4.79
CA ALA A 2 -13.51 -4.93 -5.38
C ALA A 2 -13.73 -4.19 -6.72
N LEU A 3 -13.27 -2.95 -6.85
CA LEU A 3 -13.42 -2.11 -8.04
C LEU A 3 -12.75 -2.67 -9.32
N THR A 4 -11.83 -3.61 -9.18
CA THR A 4 -11.19 -4.32 -10.30
C THR A 4 -11.39 -5.82 -10.19
N ASN A 5 -12.41 -6.25 -9.46
CA ASN A 5 -12.78 -7.64 -9.25
C ASN A 5 -14.30 -7.78 -9.42
N ASP A 6 -15.03 -8.21 -8.39
CA ASP A 6 -16.47 -8.48 -8.42
C ASP A 6 -17.37 -7.24 -8.64
N GLN A 7 -16.84 -6.05 -8.43
CA GLN A 7 -17.51 -4.76 -8.68
C GLN A 7 -16.85 -3.94 -9.79
N CYS A 8 -16.14 -4.60 -10.70
CA CYS A 8 -15.53 -3.90 -11.84
C CYS A 8 -16.60 -3.32 -12.78
N SER A 9 -16.29 -2.18 -13.37
CA SER A 9 -17.16 -1.52 -14.34
C SER A 9 -16.39 -1.07 -15.58
N PRO A 10 -17.05 -0.89 -16.73
CA PRO A 10 -16.37 -0.56 -18.00
C PRO A 10 -15.52 0.70 -17.95
N TYR A 11 -15.91 1.69 -17.13
CA TYR A 11 -15.27 3.02 -17.06
C TYR A 11 -14.44 3.25 -15.81
N THR A 12 -14.34 2.26 -14.91
CA THR A 12 -13.48 2.37 -13.74
C THR A 12 -12.03 2.06 -14.10
N VAL A 13 -11.11 2.94 -13.72
CA VAL A 13 -9.66 2.68 -13.75
C VAL A 13 -9.10 2.86 -12.36
N HIS A 14 -8.53 1.78 -11.80
CA HIS A 14 -7.91 1.78 -10.48
C HIS A 14 -6.39 1.97 -10.64
N TRP A 15 -5.89 3.16 -10.30
CA TRP A 15 -4.54 3.59 -10.66
C TRP A 15 -3.47 3.17 -9.66
N VAL A 16 -3.70 3.40 -8.38
CA VAL A 16 -2.73 3.14 -7.30
C VAL A 16 -2.93 1.75 -6.67
N TYR A 17 -2.41 1.50 -5.48
CA TYR A 17 -2.47 0.25 -4.75
C TYR A 17 -3.89 -0.33 -4.59
N ASP A 18 -3.95 -1.61 -4.29
CA ASP A 18 -5.13 -2.28 -3.72
C ASP A 18 -4.73 -3.21 -2.57
N THR A 19 -5.72 -3.77 -1.89
CA THR A 19 -5.48 -4.61 -0.71
C THR A 19 -4.77 -5.92 -1.04
N VAL A 20 -4.91 -6.45 -2.25
CA VAL A 20 -4.18 -7.65 -2.71
C VAL A 20 -2.69 -7.36 -2.86
N ALA A 21 -2.33 -6.25 -3.53
CA ALA A 21 -0.93 -5.88 -3.72
C ALA A 21 -0.21 -5.59 -2.40
N LEU A 22 -0.88 -4.88 -1.49
CA LEU A 22 -0.37 -4.61 -0.13
C LEU A 22 -0.13 -5.91 0.64
N ALA A 23 -1.10 -6.83 0.60
CA ALA A 23 -1.03 -8.12 1.26
C ALA A 23 0.11 -8.98 0.72
N LYS A 24 0.23 -9.09 -0.61
CA LYS A 24 1.27 -9.90 -1.27
C LYS A 24 2.68 -9.43 -0.91
N GLY A 25 2.93 -8.13 -0.89
CA GLY A 25 4.24 -7.59 -0.54
C GLY A 25 4.55 -7.78 0.94
N THR A 26 3.82 -7.11 1.82
CA THR A 26 4.10 -7.10 3.27
C THR A 26 3.87 -8.47 3.91
N GLY A 27 2.77 -9.16 3.58
CA GLY A 27 2.46 -10.47 4.14
C GLY A 27 3.53 -11.52 3.86
N ASN A 28 3.93 -11.67 2.59
CA ASN A 28 4.99 -12.61 2.21
C ASN A 28 6.33 -12.27 2.86
N ALA A 29 6.71 -10.99 2.85
CA ALA A 29 7.99 -10.56 3.40
C ALA A 29 8.12 -10.85 4.89
N VAL A 30 7.08 -10.53 5.67
CA VAL A 30 7.08 -10.74 7.12
C VAL A 30 7.09 -12.24 7.47
N VAL A 31 6.33 -13.07 6.72
CA VAL A 31 6.36 -14.54 6.93
C VAL A 31 7.73 -15.12 6.58
N LYS A 32 8.35 -14.72 5.47
CA LYS A 32 9.71 -15.10 5.08
C LYS A 32 10.75 -14.69 6.13
N ALA A 33 10.57 -13.53 6.76
CA ALA A 33 11.42 -13.05 7.85
C ALA A 33 11.15 -13.73 9.22
N GLY A 34 10.36 -14.80 9.23
CA GLY A 34 10.10 -15.64 10.42
C GLY A 34 8.84 -15.28 11.20
N GLY A 35 8.09 -14.25 10.81
CA GLY A 35 6.82 -13.85 11.45
C GLY A 35 5.68 -14.79 11.07
N LYS A 36 5.53 -15.89 11.80
CA LYS A 36 4.61 -16.98 11.44
C LYS A 36 3.21 -16.85 12.04
N SER A 37 3.06 -16.32 13.25
CA SER A 37 1.76 -16.21 13.92
C SER A 37 1.31 -14.75 13.94
N TRP A 38 0.09 -14.49 13.44
CA TRP A 38 -0.46 -13.15 13.22
C TRP A 38 -1.73 -12.92 14.01
N TYR A 39 -1.86 -11.75 14.60
CA TYR A 39 -3.10 -11.20 15.14
C TYR A 39 -3.41 -9.91 14.41
N PHE A 40 -4.65 -9.68 13.99
CA PHE A 40 -5.03 -8.47 13.27
C PHE A 40 -5.71 -7.45 14.17
N LEU A 41 -5.34 -6.20 13.98
CA LEU A 41 -6.07 -5.02 14.43
C LEU A 41 -6.68 -4.35 13.20
N THR A 42 -8.01 -4.36 13.10
CA THR A 42 -8.73 -4.10 11.87
C THR A 42 -9.71 -2.96 12.04
N ALA A 43 -9.64 -1.96 11.15
CA ALA A 43 -10.66 -0.91 11.09
C ALA A 43 -12.01 -1.50 10.64
N ASP A 44 -13.08 -1.22 11.39
CA ASP A 44 -14.40 -1.84 11.19
C ASP A 44 -15.18 -1.20 10.02
N TYR A 45 -14.68 -1.42 8.80
CA TYR A 45 -15.34 -1.08 7.53
C TYR A 45 -14.79 -1.93 6.38
N ALA A 46 -15.35 -1.76 5.17
CA ALA A 46 -15.08 -2.61 4.01
C ALA A 46 -13.58 -2.73 3.68
N PHE A 47 -12.81 -1.63 3.74
CA PHE A 47 -11.37 -1.63 3.47
C PHE A 47 -10.60 -2.47 4.49
N GLY A 48 -10.83 -2.25 5.80
CA GLY A 48 -10.14 -3.01 6.85
C GLY A 48 -10.42 -4.51 6.73
N ALA A 49 -11.68 -4.89 6.51
CA ALA A 49 -12.07 -6.27 6.30
C ALA A 49 -11.40 -6.89 5.07
N ALA A 50 -11.36 -6.17 3.93
CA ALA A 50 -10.69 -6.63 2.72
C ALA A 50 -9.18 -6.82 2.94
N LEU A 51 -8.51 -5.84 3.55
CA LEU A 51 -7.07 -5.88 3.81
C LEU A 51 -6.69 -7.02 4.77
N GLN A 52 -7.47 -7.22 5.84
CA GLN A 52 -7.28 -8.37 6.74
C GLN A 52 -7.45 -9.68 6.01
N ASN A 53 -8.51 -9.82 5.19
CA ASN A 53 -8.80 -11.06 4.47
C ASN A 53 -7.70 -11.40 3.45
N ASP A 54 -7.32 -10.43 2.62
CA ASP A 54 -6.29 -10.62 1.60
C ASP A 54 -4.94 -10.96 2.25
N THR A 55 -4.58 -10.26 3.33
CA THR A 55 -3.35 -10.55 4.07
C THR A 55 -3.40 -11.91 4.75
N SER A 56 -4.54 -12.31 5.33
CA SER A 56 -4.72 -13.63 5.94
C SER A 56 -4.51 -14.76 4.93
N ASN A 57 -5.01 -14.59 3.71
CA ASN A 57 -4.84 -15.57 2.64
C ASN A 57 -3.36 -15.71 2.24
N VAL A 58 -2.67 -14.58 2.06
CA VAL A 58 -1.23 -14.56 1.74
C VAL A 58 -0.40 -15.18 2.86
N VAL A 59 -0.65 -14.82 4.11
CA VAL A 59 0.06 -15.35 5.29
C VAL A 59 -0.11 -16.86 5.38
N LYS A 60 -1.33 -17.37 5.23
CA LYS A 60 -1.62 -18.82 5.24
C LYS A 60 -0.92 -19.54 4.08
N ALA A 61 -1.00 -19.00 2.86
CA ALA A 61 -0.33 -19.56 1.70
C ALA A 61 1.20 -19.60 1.86
N ALA A 62 1.79 -18.64 2.58
CA ALA A 62 3.21 -18.59 2.90
C ALA A 62 3.62 -19.47 4.12
N GLY A 63 2.67 -20.23 4.70
CA GLY A 63 2.91 -21.14 5.85
C GLY A 63 2.87 -20.44 7.21
N GLY A 64 2.21 -19.28 7.31
CA GLY A 64 1.88 -18.64 8.57
C GLY A 64 0.49 -18.99 9.09
N THR A 65 0.17 -18.54 10.28
CA THR A 65 -1.12 -18.80 10.96
C THR A 65 -1.75 -17.51 11.46
N ILE A 66 -3.07 -17.45 11.44
CA ILE A 66 -3.85 -16.37 12.03
C ILE A 66 -4.42 -16.85 13.36
N VAL A 67 -4.00 -16.24 14.45
CA VAL A 67 -4.40 -16.64 15.80
C VAL A 67 -5.57 -15.83 16.34
N GLY A 68 -5.94 -14.73 15.67
CA GLY A 68 -7.10 -13.93 16.02
C GLY A 68 -7.12 -12.57 15.36
N SER A 69 -8.18 -11.81 15.66
CA SER A 69 -8.32 -10.43 15.24
C SER A 69 -9.26 -9.67 16.17
N VAL A 70 -9.13 -8.36 16.20
CA VAL A 70 -10.05 -7.44 16.84
C VAL A 70 -10.35 -6.27 15.90
N LYS A 71 -11.58 -5.80 15.91
CA LYS A 71 -12.01 -4.64 15.14
C LYS A 71 -12.06 -3.40 16.04
N HIS A 72 -11.70 -2.26 15.46
CA HIS A 72 -11.84 -0.95 16.10
C HIS A 72 -12.68 -0.01 15.22
N PRO A 73 -13.43 0.93 15.80
CA PRO A 73 -14.15 1.94 15.04
C PRO A 73 -13.17 2.87 14.32
N LEU A 74 -13.63 3.47 13.21
CA LEU A 74 -12.86 4.52 12.53
C LEU A 74 -12.61 5.71 13.46
N SER A 75 -11.41 6.28 13.35
CA SER A 75 -10.97 7.43 14.16
C SER A 75 -11.01 7.15 15.66
N ALA A 76 -10.65 5.93 16.06
CA ALA A 76 -10.57 5.59 17.48
C ALA A 76 -9.53 6.48 18.19
N SER A 77 -9.90 6.99 19.36
CA SER A 77 -9.02 7.83 20.18
C SER A 77 -8.12 7.01 21.10
N ASP A 78 -8.50 5.78 21.44
CA ASP A 78 -7.80 4.89 22.37
C ASP A 78 -7.71 3.47 21.78
N PHE A 79 -6.49 2.96 21.71
CA PHE A 79 -6.17 1.62 21.22
C PHE A 79 -5.76 0.63 22.32
N SER A 80 -5.77 1.03 23.60
CA SER A 80 -5.27 0.26 24.74
C SER A 80 -5.90 -1.13 24.83
N SER A 81 -7.24 -1.19 24.83
CA SER A 81 -7.99 -2.44 24.97
C SER A 81 -7.76 -3.40 23.80
N PHE A 82 -7.66 -2.88 22.59
CA PHE A 82 -7.38 -3.67 21.38
C PHE A 82 -5.97 -4.23 21.39
N LEU A 83 -4.98 -3.44 21.83
CA LEU A 83 -3.58 -3.85 21.95
C LEU A 83 -3.37 -4.88 23.06
N LEU A 84 -4.08 -4.77 24.19
CA LEU A 84 -4.06 -5.78 25.23
C LEU A 84 -4.62 -7.13 24.76
N GLN A 85 -5.67 -7.15 23.95
CA GLN A 85 -6.18 -8.36 23.32
C GLN A 85 -5.15 -8.97 22.35
N ALA A 86 -4.50 -8.13 21.53
CA ALA A 86 -3.43 -8.57 20.65
C ALA A 86 -2.26 -9.18 21.44
N GLN A 87 -1.81 -8.53 22.51
CA GLN A 87 -0.73 -9.03 23.36
C GLN A 87 -1.07 -10.37 24.02
N SER A 88 -2.31 -10.50 24.52
CA SER A 88 -2.81 -11.73 25.14
C SER A 88 -2.85 -12.93 24.18
N SER A 89 -2.94 -12.68 22.87
CA SER A 89 -2.90 -13.72 21.84
C SER A 89 -1.54 -14.41 21.70
N LYS A 90 -0.47 -13.78 22.20
CA LYS A 90 0.93 -14.22 22.07
C LYS A 90 1.38 -14.37 20.60
N ALA A 91 0.72 -13.71 19.66
CA ALA A 91 1.14 -13.67 18.27
C ALA A 91 2.51 -13.00 18.12
N GLN A 92 3.27 -13.42 17.13
CA GLN A 92 4.56 -12.78 16.79
C GLN A 92 4.36 -11.44 16.08
N ILE A 93 3.27 -11.31 15.31
CA ILE A 93 3.01 -10.18 14.42
C ILE A 93 1.65 -9.56 14.74
N LEU A 94 1.63 -8.24 14.89
CA LEU A 94 0.42 -7.43 14.85
C LEU A 94 0.23 -6.90 13.42
N GLY A 95 -0.69 -7.48 12.68
CA GLY A 95 -1.09 -7.00 11.34
C GLY A 95 -2.07 -5.84 11.48
N MET A 96 -1.65 -4.64 11.10
CA MET A 96 -2.47 -3.43 11.20
C MET A 96 -3.26 -3.25 9.90
N ALA A 97 -4.51 -3.74 9.88
CA ALA A 97 -5.46 -3.59 8.78
C ALA A 97 -6.29 -2.29 8.95
N ASN A 98 -5.59 -1.19 9.07
CA ASN A 98 -6.10 0.18 9.18
C ASN A 98 -5.20 1.15 8.39
N ALA A 99 -5.48 2.46 8.44
CA ALA A 99 -4.75 3.46 7.67
C ALA A 99 -4.74 4.83 8.37
N GLY A 100 -3.83 5.71 7.96
CA GLY A 100 -3.79 7.12 8.37
C GLY A 100 -3.70 7.31 9.88
N GLY A 101 -4.56 8.14 10.43
CA GLY A 101 -4.56 8.45 11.88
C GLY A 101 -4.68 7.23 12.78
N ASP A 102 -5.50 6.25 12.41
CA ASP A 102 -5.68 5.02 13.18
C ASP A 102 -4.39 4.18 13.21
N THR A 103 -3.67 4.08 12.09
CA THR A 103 -2.36 3.41 12.04
C THR A 103 -1.33 4.16 12.88
N ILE A 104 -1.26 5.48 12.76
CA ILE A 104 -0.33 6.32 13.54
C ILE A 104 -0.58 6.15 15.03
N ASN A 105 -1.85 6.23 15.47
CA ASN A 105 -2.22 6.07 16.87
C ASN A 105 -1.97 4.65 17.38
N THR A 106 -2.24 3.63 16.56
CA THR A 106 -1.91 2.24 16.89
C THR A 106 -0.41 2.06 17.14
N ILE A 107 0.44 2.59 16.26
CA ILE A 107 1.91 2.47 16.39
C ILE A 107 2.41 3.21 17.64
N LYS A 108 1.91 4.42 17.90
CA LYS A 108 2.25 5.18 19.11
C LYS A 108 1.89 4.39 20.37
N ALA A 109 0.63 3.97 20.48
CA ALA A 109 0.14 3.23 21.62
C ALA A 109 0.88 1.89 21.80
N ALA A 110 1.17 1.15 20.72
CA ALA A 110 1.93 -0.09 20.79
C ALA A 110 3.35 0.11 21.34
N ASN A 111 4.00 1.22 21.04
CA ASN A 111 5.30 1.56 21.62
C ASN A 111 5.17 1.97 23.09
N GLU A 112 4.20 2.82 23.43
CA GLU A 112 3.95 3.30 24.79
C GLU A 112 3.62 2.16 25.75
N PHE A 113 2.79 1.22 25.35
CA PHE A 113 2.44 0.03 26.15
C PHE A 113 3.48 -1.10 26.06
N GLY A 114 4.58 -0.91 25.32
CA GLY A 114 5.63 -1.90 25.22
C GLY A 114 5.26 -3.16 24.45
N ILE A 115 4.21 -3.13 23.63
CA ILE A 115 3.77 -4.24 22.77
C ILE A 115 4.89 -4.67 21.84
N THR A 116 5.66 -3.70 21.32
CA THR A 116 6.78 -3.92 20.41
C THR A 116 7.94 -4.73 20.99
N LYS A 117 7.96 -4.97 22.29
CA LYS A 117 8.92 -5.86 22.95
C LYS A 117 8.63 -7.35 22.70
N SER A 118 7.37 -7.69 22.46
CA SER A 118 6.89 -9.06 22.28
C SER A 118 6.30 -9.35 20.90
N MET A 119 5.83 -8.34 20.20
CA MET A 119 5.22 -8.45 18.87
C MET A 119 5.88 -7.47 17.90
N LYS A 120 6.08 -7.90 16.65
CA LYS A 120 6.49 -7.00 15.56
C LYS A 120 5.25 -6.40 14.89
N LEU A 121 5.35 -5.13 14.48
CA LEU A 121 4.28 -4.45 13.78
C LEU A 121 4.42 -4.66 12.26
N ALA A 122 3.35 -5.07 11.60
CA ALA A 122 3.25 -5.11 10.15
C ALA A 122 2.30 -4.01 9.67
N GLY A 123 2.87 -2.95 9.10
CA GLY A 123 2.10 -1.85 8.50
C GLY A 123 1.56 -2.26 7.14
N LEU A 124 0.28 -2.60 7.07
CA LEU A 124 -0.31 -3.08 5.81
C LEU A 124 -0.66 -1.93 4.85
N LEU A 125 -0.98 -0.74 5.38
CA LEU A 125 -1.07 0.50 4.60
C LEU A 125 -0.45 1.64 5.40
N VAL A 126 0.76 2.00 5.03
CA VAL A 126 1.55 3.07 5.66
C VAL A 126 2.23 3.89 4.58
N PHE A 127 2.12 5.20 4.67
CA PHE A 127 2.74 6.13 3.75
C PHE A 127 3.95 6.83 4.37
N ILE A 128 4.79 7.40 3.52
CA ILE A 128 5.99 8.14 3.96
C ILE A 128 5.66 9.29 4.93
N ASN A 129 4.48 9.89 4.77
CA ASN A 129 4.01 10.96 5.65
C ASN A 129 3.70 10.45 7.06
N ASP A 130 3.22 9.21 7.19
CA ASP A 130 2.97 8.57 8.48
C ASP A 130 4.30 8.30 9.20
N ILE A 131 5.29 7.78 8.45
CA ILE A 131 6.65 7.57 8.98
C ILE A 131 7.28 8.88 9.41
N HIS A 132 7.10 9.96 8.63
CA HIS A 132 7.58 11.29 9.00
C HIS A 132 6.97 11.78 10.31
N SER A 133 5.67 11.58 10.49
CA SER A 133 4.93 11.95 11.70
C SER A 133 5.36 11.15 12.94
N LEU A 134 5.66 9.86 12.77
CA LEU A 134 6.07 8.94 13.83
C LEU A 134 7.56 9.03 14.19
N GLY A 135 8.38 9.37 13.20
CA GLY A 135 9.84 9.36 13.30
C GLY A 135 10.47 7.97 13.14
N LEU A 136 11.71 7.95 12.65
CA LEU A 136 12.44 6.72 12.37
C LEU A 136 12.70 5.88 13.63
N LYS A 137 12.94 6.50 14.78
CA LYS A 137 13.16 5.79 16.04
C LYS A 137 12.00 4.85 16.39
N THR A 138 10.78 5.27 16.11
CA THR A 138 9.55 4.52 16.39
C THR A 138 9.27 3.44 15.35
N THR A 139 9.67 3.68 14.09
CA THR A 139 9.22 2.88 12.94
C THR A 139 10.34 2.06 12.28
N GLN A 140 11.59 2.20 12.72
CA GLN A 140 12.74 1.50 12.16
C GLN A 140 12.53 -0.02 12.06
N GLY A 141 12.93 -0.59 10.93
CA GLY A 141 12.82 -2.03 10.67
C GLY A 141 11.44 -2.50 10.23
N MET A 142 10.41 -1.65 10.28
CA MET A 142 9.07 -1.99 9.83
C MET A 142 9.05 -2.22 8.31
N TYR A 143 8.41 -3.30 7.87
CA TYR A 143 8.13 -3.56 6.47
C TYR A 143 6.80 -2.92 6.07
N LEU A 144 6.78 -2.40 4.84
CA LEU A 144 5.57 -1.88 4.18
C LEU A 144 5.68 -2.12 2.67
N THR A 145 4.55 -2.10 1.98
CA THR A 145 4.49 -2.18 0.53
C THR A 145 3.83 -0.92 0.00
N ASP A 146 4.48 -0.28 -0.98
CA ASP A 146 3.93 0.91 -1.62
C ASP A 146 4.19 0.88 -3.13
N SER A 147 3.43 1.68 -3.86
CA SER A 147 3.50 1.76 -5.33
C SER A 147 4.59 2.70 -5.83
N TRP A 148 5.19 3.53 -4.96
CA TRP A 148 6.13 4.55 -5.35
C TRP A 148 6.95 5.06 -4.16
N TYR A 149 8.17 5.56 -4.47
CA TYR A 149 9.02 6.21 -3.48
C TYR A 149 9.79 7.37 -4.13
N TRP A 150 9.82 8.51 -3.46
CA TRP A 150 10.41 9.74 -3.99
C TRP A 150 11.90 9.62 -4.32
N ASN A 151 12.64 8.80 -3.57
CA ASN A 151 14.08 8.57 -3.71
C ASN A 151 14.39 7.25 -4.44
N ARG A 152 13.50 6.76 -5.28
CA ARG A 152 13.68 5.50 -6.02
C ARG A 152 14.72 5.63 -7.13
N ASP A 153 14.66 6.71 -7.92
CA ASP A 153 15.51 6.96 -9.07
C ASP A 153 15.67 8.47 -9.34
N ALA A 154 16.44 8.85 -10.38
CA ALA A 154 16.70 10.25 -10.71
C ALA A 154 15.41 11.01 -11.08
N ASP A 155 14.51 10.39 -11.84
CA ASP A 155 13.26 11.02 -12.28
C ASP A 155 12.33 11.29 -11.10
N THR A 156 12.16 10.29 -10.20
CA THR A 156 11.34 10.45 -9.00
C THR A 156 11.89 11.53 -8.08
N ARG A 157 13.22 11.59 -7.90
CA ARG A 157 13.87 12.67 -7.12
C ARG A 157 13.63 14.05 -7.72
N ALA A 158 13.84 14.19 -9.02
CA ALA A 158 13.69 15.49 -9.70
C ALA A 158 12.24 16.01 -9.61
N TRP A 159 11.25 15.14 -9.84
CA TRP A 159 9.84 15.50 -9.70
C TRP A 159 9.48 15.84 -8.25
N SER A 160 9.94 15.04 -7.30
CA SER A 160 9.67 15.24 -5.88
C SER A 160 10.25 16.52 -5.31
N ARG A 161 11.41 16.96 -5.78
CA ARG A 161 11.98 18.26 -5.38
C ARG A 161 11.07 19.42 -5.82
N LYS A 162 10.52 19.37 -7.05
CA LYS A 162 9.55 20.37 -7.52
C LYS A 162 8.26 20.37 -6.68
N PHE A 163 7.81 19.20 -6.26
CA PHE A 163 6.67 19.06 -5.35
C PHE A 163 6.99 19.65 -3.97
N PHE A 164 8.17 19.31 -3.42
CA PHE A 164 8.63 19.81 -2.12
C PHE A 164 8.77 21.32 -2.09
N ASP A 165 9.27 21.95 -3.16
CA ASP A 165 9.40 23.40 -3.24
C ASP A 165 8.07 24.11 -3.05
N LYS A 166 6.97 23.51 -3.54
CA LYS A 166 5.61 24.05 -3.40
C LYS A 166 4.93 23.66 -2.09
N MET A 167 5.03 22.38 -1.70
CA MET A 167 4.24 21.80 -0.62
C MET A 167 4.97 21.72 0.73
N LYS A 168 6.30 21.96 0.74
CA LYS A 168 7.19 21.86 1.90
C LYS A 168 7.15 20.48 2.60
N ARG A 169 6.76 19.46 1.85
CA ARG A 169 6.78 18.04 2.26
C ARG A 169 7.04 17.16 1.05
N MET A 170 7.59 15.96 1.26
CA MET A 170 7.75 15.01 0.16
C MET A 170 6.40 14.40 -0.25
N PRO A 171 6.23 14.09 -1.54
CA PRO A 171 5.06 13.39 -2.02
C PRO A 171 5.04 11.95 -1.54
N SER A 172 3.84 11.41 -1.31
CA SER A 172 3.59 9.98 -1.20
C SER A 172 3.25 9.40 -2.58
N SER A 173 3.09 8.08 -2.63
CA SER A 173 2.57 7.36 -3.80
C SER A 173 1.23 7.88 -4.30
N LEU A 174 0.36 8.36 -3.40
CA LEU A 174 -0.93 8.94 -3.78
C LEU A 174 -0.75 10.18 -4.63
N HIS A 175 0.09 11.12 -4.22
CA HIS A 175 0.34 12.34 -4.99
C HIS A 175 0.94 12.05 -6.36
N ALA A 176 1.88 11.09 -6.44
CA ALA A 176 2.47 10.69 -7.70
C ALA A 176 1.47 9.92 -8.59
N GLY A 177 0.63 9.09 -7.98
CA GLY A 177 -0.43 8.36 -8.66
C GLY A 177 -1.52 9.26 -9.23
N ASP A 178 -1.99 10.24 -8.46
CA ASP A 178 -2.99 11.23 -8.91
C ASP A 178 -2.44 12.08 -10.07
N TYR A 179 -1.17 12.53 -9.95
CA TYR A 179 -0.50 13.22 -11.04
C TYR A 179 -0.44 12.37 -12.30
N SER A 180 -0.03 11.11 -12.18
CA SER A 180 0.07 10.17 -13.29
C SER A 180 -1.31 9.90 -13.93
N ALA A 181 -2.35 9.65 -13.13
CA ALA A 181 -3.70 9.39 -13.60
C ALA A 181 -4.25 10.59 -14.39
N ALA A 182 -4.14 11.79 -13.82
CA ALA A 182 -4.59 13.02 -14.48
C ALA A 182 -3.82 13.28 -15.79
N LEU A 183 -2.49 13.13 -15.77
CA LEU A 183 -1.65 13.34 -16.94
C LEU A 183 -2.03 12.39 -18.07
N ASN A 184 -2.17 11.09 -17.78
CA ASN A 184 -2.49 10.08 -18.80
C ASN A 184 -3.92 10.24 -19.32
N TYR A 185 -4.88 10.63 -18.48
CA TYR A 185 -6.23 10.97 -18.92
C TYR A 185 -6.22 12.17 -19.89
N LEU A 186 -5.59 13.28 -19.51
CA LEU A 186 -5.54 14.50 -20.33
C LEU A 186 -4.78 14.25 -21.65
N ASN A 187 -3.71 13.46 -21.63
CA ASN A 187 -3.00 13.06 -22.85
C ASN A 187 -3.91 12.25 -23.78
N ALA A 188 -4.74 11.36 -23.25
CA ALA A 188 -5.69 10.59 -24.03
C ALA A 188 -6.80 11.48 -24.63
N VAL A 189 -7.38 12.41 -23.86
CA VAL A 189 -8.34 13.41 -24.34
C VAL A 189 -7.74 14.21 -25.49
N ASN A 190 -6.52 14.69 -25.33
CA ASN A 190 -5.82 15.46 -26.37
C ASN A 190 -5.56 14.61 -27.63
N ALA A 191 -5.14 13.35 -27.47
CA ALA A 191 -4.83 12.46 -28.57
C ALA A 191 -6.07 12.12 -29.43
N VAL A 192 -7.24 11.99 -28.82
CA VAL A 192 -8.49 11.69 -29.54
C VAL A 192 -9.31 12.94 -29.86
N ASN A 193 -8.86 14.12 -29.42
CA ASN A 193 -9.55 15.41 -29.56
C ASN A 193 -11.04 15.33 -29.12
N SER A 194 -11.31 14.67 -27.99
CA SER A 194 -12.66 14.42 -27.47
C SER A 194 -12.59 14.07 -26.00
N ASP A 195 -13.62 14.43 -25.23
CA ASP A 195 -13.85 14.01 -23.85
C ASP A 195 -14.85 12.83 -23.73
N ASP A 196 -15.25 12.27 -24.87
CA ASP A 196 -16.08 11.07 -24.91
C ASP A 196 -15.42 9.90 -24.19
N GLY A 197 -16.10 9.35 -23.17
CA GLY A 197 -15.54 8.32 -22.28
C GLY A 197 -15.07 7.05 -22.99
N ASP A 198 -15.79 6.59 -24.02
CA ASP A 198 -15.43 5.41 -24.78
C ASP A 198 -14.13 5.63 -25.58
N LYS A 199 -14.01 6.77 -26.24
CA LYS A 199 -12.82 7.13 -27.03
C LYS A 199 -11.60 7.33 -26.14
N VAL A 200 -11.76 8.06 -25.04
CA VAL A 200 -10.67 8.36 -24.11
C VAL A 200 -10.17 7.08 -23.45
N LEU A 201 -11.07 6.24 -22.93
CA LEU A 201 -10.67 4.99 -22.28
C LEU A 201 -10.04 3.99 -23.26
N ALA A 202 -10.56 3.90 -24.47
CA ALA A 202 -9.94 3.10 -25.53
C ALA A 202 -8.51 3.55 -25.86
N GLN A 203 -8.27 4.87 -25.88
CA GLN A 203 -6.95 5.44 -26.06
C GLN A 203 -6.03 5.16 -24.87
N MET A 204 -6.53 5.35 -23.63
CA MET A 204 -5.77 5.05 -22.42
C MET A 204 -5.31 3.58 -22.39
N ARG A 205 -6.18 2.64 -22.75
CA ARG A 205 -5.85 1.19 -22.79
C ARG A 205 -4.81 0.84 -23.86
N LYS A 206 -4.75 1.57 -24.97
CA LYS A 206 -3.75 1.39 -26.04
C LYS A 206 -2.38 1.95 -25.65
N THR A 207 -2.33 2.91 -24.75
CA THR A 207 -1.12 3.66 -24.42
C THR A 207 -0.45 3.08 -23.16
N LYS A 208 0.85 2.77 -23.26
CA LYS A 208 1.64 2.42 -22.08
C LYS A 208 1.89 3.64 -21.21
N VAL A 209 1.75 3.48 -19.92
CA VAL A 209 2.09 4.51 -18.94
C VAL A 209 3.60 4.57 -18.74
N ASN A 210 4.21 5.67 -19.15
CA ASN A 210 5.65 5.93 -19.00
C ASN A 210 5.85 7.34 -18.47
N ASP A 211 5.81 7.49 -17.15
CA ASP A 211 5.97 8.76 -16.47
C ASP A 211 6.78 8.60 -15.17
N VAL A 212 6.70 9.56 -14.27
CA VAL A 212 7.38 9.52 -12.98
C VAL A 212 6.84 8.44 -12.05
N PHE A 213 5.57 8.04 -12.20
CA PHE A 213 4.94 7.03 -11.35
C PHE A 213 5.27 5.61 -11.80
N ALA A 214 5.09 5.31 -13.08
CA ALA A 214 5.27 3.98 -13.63
C ALA A 214 6.05 3.98 -14.95
N LYS A 215 6.80 2.92 -15.19
CA LYS A 215 7.50 2.63 -16.45
C LYS A 215 6.92 1.36 -17.07
N GLY A 216 6.31 1.49 -18.26
CA GLY A 216 5.68 0.39 -18.98
C GLY A 216 4.33 -0.07 -18.39
N GLY A 217 3.71 0.72 -17.52
CA GLY A 217 2.38 0.43 -16.98
C GLY A 217 1.32 0.33 -18.06
N TYR A 218 0.22 -0.37 -17.78
CA TYR A 218 -0.88 -0.54 -18.72
C TYR A 218 -2.21 -0.81 -18.00
N ILE A 219 -3.32 -0.49 -18.66
CA ILE A 219 -4.67 -0.70 -18.10
C ILE A 219 -5.24 -2.01 -18.67
N ARG A 220 -5.58 -2.93 -17.75
CA ARG A 220 -6.23 -4.22 -18.05
C ARG A 220 -7.73 -4.04 -18.35
N GLU A 221 -8.37 -5.12 -18.84
CA GLU A 221 -9.80 -5.16 -19.11
C GLU A 221 -10.66 -4.94 -17.84
N ASP A 222 -10.20 -5.39 -16.69
CA ASP A 222 -10.83 -5.19 -15.38
C ASP A 222 -10.68 -3.76 -14.80
N GLY A 223 -9.99 -2.88 -15.53
CA GLY A 223 -9.73 -1.51 -15.10
C GLY A 223 -8.49 -1.34 -14.19
N ARG A 224 -7.74 -2.40 -13.89
CA ARG A 224 -6.50 -2.28 -13.14
C ARG A 224 -5.40 -1.64 -13.98
N MET A 225 -4.86 -0.51 -13.55
CA MET A 225 -3.60 0.01 -14.08
C MET A 225 -2.46 -0.79 -13.45
N VAL A 226 -1.86 -1.68 -14.25
CA VAL A 226 -0.79 -2.58 -13.82
C VAL A 226 0.54 -1.83 -13.80
N HIS A 227 1.23 -1.87 -12.67
CA HIS A 227 2.56 -1.30 -12.45
C HIS A 227 3.29 -2.09 -11.37
N ASP A 228 4.59 -1.87 -11.22
CA ASP A 228 5.38 -2.49 -10.17
C ASP A 228 4.97 -1.95 -8.78
N MET A 229 5.07 -2.81 -7.77
CA MET A 229 4.98 -2.45 -6.35
C MET A 229 6.35 -2.65 -5.70
N TYR A 230 6.58 -1.98 -4.60
CA TYR A 230 7.87 -2.00 -3.91
C TYR A 230 7.69 -2.42 -2.46
N LEU A 231 8.34 -3.54 -2.09
CA LEU A 231 8.54 -3.88 -0.70
C LEU A 231 9.65 -2.99 -0.15
N MET A 232 9.36 -2.30 0.91
CA MET A 232 10.27 -1.36 1.56
C MET A 232 10.47 -1.70 3.03
N GLN A 233 11.62 -1.34 3.56
CA GLN A 233 11.90 -1.40 4.99
C GLN A 233 12.30 -0.02 5.48
N VAL A 234 11.70 0.39 6.60
CA VAL A 234 12.03 1.68 7.23
C VAL A 234 13.45 1.62 7.79
N LYS A 235 14.26 2.62 7.43
CA LYS A 235 15.65 2.77 7.87
C LYS A 235 15.74 3.03 9.38
N ALA A 236 16.85 2.60 9.98
CA ALA A 236 17.27 3.10 11.28
C ALA A 236 17.71 4.58 11.15
N PRO A 237 17.59 5.37 12.23
CA PRO A 237 17.94 6.80 12.19
C PRO A 237 19.36 7.11 11.67
N ASP A 238 20.33 6.26 12.01
CA ASP A 238 21.75 6.39 11.58
C ASP A 238 21.99 6.02 10.10
N LYS A 239 20.99 5.45 9.43
CA LYS A 239 21.03 5.06 8.01
C LYS A 239 20.30 6.04 7.09
N SER A 240 19.59 7.01 7.64
CA SER A 240 18.94 8.08 6.88
C SER A 240 19.96 9.20 6.61
N THR A 241 20.18 9.52 5.35
CA THR A 241 21.21 10.48 4.93
C THR A 241 20.71 11.90 4.78
N GLU A 242 19.39 12.07 4.65
CA GLU A 242 18.73 13.37 4.54
C GLU A 242 17.26 13.28 5.01
N PRO A 243 16.60 14.40 5.31
CA PRO A 243 15.18 14.39 5.64
C PRO A 243 14.36 13.67 4.56
N TRP A 244 13.40 12.81 5.00
CA TRP A 244 12.56 11.98 4.14
C TRP A 244 13.26 10.79 3.47
N ASP A 245 14.53 10.57 3.68
CA ASP A 245 15.23 9.36 3.23
C ASP A 245 14.96 8.20 4.19
N TYR A 246 13.71 7.69 4.17
CA TYR A 246 13.21 6.78 5.21
C TYR A 246 13.21 5.31 4.81
N TYR A 247 13.36 4.98 3.53
CA TYR A 247 13.19 3.60 3.08
C TYR A 247 14.41 3.03 2.38
N ASN A 248 14.64 1.74 2.63
CA ASN A 248 15.37 0.87 1.73
C ASN A 248 14.33 0.14 0.87
N VAL A 249 14.48 0.18 -0.45
CA VAL A 249 13.72 -0.68 -1.36
C VAL A 249 14.34 -2.07 -1.29
N VAL A 250 13.59 -3.02 -0.72
CA VAL A 250 14.05 -4.40 -0.48
C VAL A 250 13.81 -5.27 -1.69
N GLU A 251 12.64 -5.11 -2.33
CA GLU A 251 12.23 -5.92 -3.47
C GLU A 251 11.30 -5.10 -4.38
N THR A 252 11.46 -5.29 -5.70
CA THR A 252 10.47 -4.84 -6.69
C THR A 252 9.57 -6.01 -7.06
N ILE A 253 8.29 -5.90 -6.71
CA ILE A 253 7.26 -6.87 -7.07
C ILE A 253 6.72 -6.48 -8.43
N LYS A 254 7.02 -7.28 -9.46
CA LYS A 254 6.64 -6.97 -10.83
C LYS A 254 5.13 -6.92 -11.01
N GLY A 255 4.67 -6.03 -11.87
CA GLY A 255 3.27 -5.66 -12.02
C GLY A 255 2.32 -6.86 -12.04
N ASP A 256 2.51 -7.84 -12.91
CA ASP A 256 1.60 -8.99 -13.02
C ASP A 256 1.58 -9.87 -11.75
N ALA A 257 2.68 -9.92 -11.01
CA ALA A 257 2.75 -10.66 -9.74
C ALA A 257 2.10 -9.92 -8.57
N ALA A 258 2.04 -8.59 -8.64
CA ALA A 258 1.51 -7.76 -7.55
C ALA A 258 -0.02 -7.86 -7.41
N TRP A 259 -0.74 -7.98 -8.51
CA TRP A 259 -2.18 -7.82 -8.57
C TRP A 259 -2.94 -9.15 -8.57
N THR A 260 -4.28 -9.07 -8.48
CA THR A 260 -5.17 -10.22 -8.71
C THR A 260 -4.87 -10.83 -10.07
N THR A 261 -4.74 -12.16 -10.12
CA THR A 261 -4.48 -12.89 -11.37
C THR A 261 -5.77 -13.12 -12.16
N LYS A 262 -5.62 -13.52 -13.44
CA LYS A 262 -6.79 -13.89 -14.25
C LYS A 262 -7.53 -15.11 -13.69
N ALA A 263 -6.82 -16.03 -13.05
CA ALA A 263 -7.42 -17.21 -12.42
C ALA A 263 -8.24 -16.87 -11.17
N ASP A 264 -7.89 -15.78 -10.48
CA ASP A 264 -8.52 -15.39 -9.21
C ASP A 264 -9.56 -14.28 -9.37
N THR A 265 -9.66 -13.67 -10.56
CA THR A 265 -10.60 -12.57 -10.79
C THR A 265 -12.05 -13.04 -10.86
N LYS A 266 -12.93 -12.20 -10.31
CA LYS A 266 -14.39 -12.32 -10.48
C LYS A 266 -14.96 -11.23 -11.38
N CYS A 267 -14.09 -10.43 -12.04
CA CYS A 267 -14.54 -9.40 -12.96
C CYS A 267 -15.03 -10.02 -14.28
N PRO A 268 -16.30 -9.83 -14.66
CA PRO A 268 -16.84 -10.40 -15.90
C PRO A 268 -16.29 -9.73 -17.17
N LEU A 269 -15.61 -8.58 -17.02
CA LEU A 269 -15.04 -7.84 -18.14
C LEU A 269 -13.68 -8.41 -18.55
N TRP A 270 -12.98 -9.11 -17.67
CA TRP A 270 -11.67 -9.71 -17.95
C TRP A 270 -11.83 -11.19 -18.30
N LYS A 271 -12.15 -11.43 -19.57
CA LYS A 271 -12.38 -12.77 -20.14
C LYS A 271 -11.08 -13.50 -20.53
#